data_41600d6c4244e1e72dc922940dc41338
#
_entry.id   41600d6c4244e1e72dc922940dc41338
#
_cell.length_a   1.000
_cell.length_b   1.000
_cell.length_c   1.000
_cell.angle_alpha   90.00
_cell.angle_beta   90.00
_cell.angle_gamma   90.00
#
_symmetry.space_group_name_H-M   'P 1'
#
loop_
_entity.id
_entity.type
_entity.pdbx_description
1 polymer ?
#
loop_
_entity_poly.entity_id
_entity_poly.type
_entity_poly.pdbx_seq_one_letter_code
_entity_poly.pdbx_strand_id
1 'polypeptide(L)'
;MIKRKMMRLLAALAVSATSWGQEPFTVKVWPDGPAEDNGITSEEKITKEGRVLNARTAELFVYLPAREKNTGAAVVICPGGGYARQAMQHEGVLFARMLAEKGVAGIILKYRLPNSHHAVPLADAQESMRIVRANAADWGIDPGKVGIAGFSAGGHLASTLGTHCDSTCRPDFMLLFYPVVTMGTYTHKGSRDNLLGDQKNNPDLIALYSNELHVSENTPPTLFLLSDDDKSVPPANSIQMYSVMKEKGVPSSMYIFPEGGHGWGCRPTFSYYDTWPALMWRWLQKQGVLPLNKG
;
A
#
# COMPACT_ATOMS: atom_id res chain seq x y z
N MET A 1 -13.37 -71.61 27.84
CA MET A 1 -12.72 -70.30 28.11
C MET A 1 -12.36 -69.64 26.80
N ILE A 2 -13.20 -68.74 26.30
CA ILE A 2 -13.02 -68.06 25.00
C ILE A 2 -12.64 -66.59 25.33
N LYS A 3 -11.39 -66.21 25.00
CA LYS A 3 -10.89 -64.83 25.14
C LYS A 3 -11.39 -64.01 23.97
N ARG A 4 -12.33 -63.09 24.18
CA ARG A 4 -12.73 -62.04 23.22
C ARG A 4 -11.65 -60.99 23.14
N LYS A 5 -10.98 -60.84 21.98
CA LYS A 5 -10.15 -59.71 21.62
C LYS A 5 -11.08 -58.52 21.26
N MET A 6 -11.06 -57.48 22.07
CA MET A 6 -11.70 -56.21 21.75
C MET A 6 -10.75 -55.40 20.85
N MET A 7 -11.11 -55.30 19.58
CA MET A 7 -10.42 -54.46 18.59
C MET A 7 -10.97 -53.03 18.79
N ARG A 8 -10.15 -52.14 19.34
CA ARG A 8 -10.48 -50.72 19.43
C ARG A 8 -10.23 -50.10 18.06
N LEU A 9 -11.31 -49.70 17.38
CA LEU A 9 -11.28 -48.86 16.17
C LEU A 9 -10.91 -47.42 16.61
N LEU A 10 -9.70 -46.98 16.34
CA LEU A 10 -9.31 -45.56 16.42
C LEU A 10 -9.86 -44.90 15.16
N ALA A 11 -10.98 -44.19 15.26
CA ALA A 11 -11.43 -43.26 14.27
C ALA A 11 -10.51 -42.03 14.32
N ALA A 12 -9.61 -41.92 13.36
CA ALA A 12 -8.86 -40.68 13.11
C ALA A 12 -9.85 -39.65 12.55
N LEU A 13 -10.27 -38.72 13.39
CA LEU A 13 -10.90 -37.48 12.91
C LEU A 13 -9.82 -36.71 12.13
N ALA A 14 -9.92 -36.76 10.81
CA ALA A 14 -9.24 -35.83 9.94
C ALA A 14 -9.88 -34.44 10.17
N VAL A 15 -9.29 -33.64 11.06
CA VAL A 15 -9.56 -32.20 11.10
C VAL A 15 -9.04 -31.68 9.77
N SER A 16 -9.94 -31.32 8.88
CA SER A 16 -9.61 -30.55 7.69
C SER A 16 -9.07 -29.21 8.18
N ALA A 17 -7.74 -29.08 8.23
CA ALA A 17 -7.08 -27.80 8.39
C ALA A 17 -7.50 -26.98 7.16
N THR A 18 -8.45 -26.07 7.35
CA THR A 18 -8.64 -24.96 6.42
C THR A 18 -7.30 -24.27 6.33
N SER A 19 -6.66 -24.31 5.17
CA SER A 19 -5.36 -23.67 4.93
C SER A 19 -5.53 -22.15 4.93
N TRP A 20 -5.57 -21.58 6.12
CA TRP A 20 -5.34 -20.16 6.30
C TRP A 20 -3.86 -19.93 6.03
N GLY A 21 -3.54 -18.85 5.32
CA GLY A 21 -2.14 -18.42 5.16
C GLY A 21 -1.49 -18.25 6.54
N GLN A 22 -0.18 -18.13 6.56
CA GLN A 22 0.58 -17.89 7.79
C GLN A 22 -0.04 -16.74 8.59
N GLU A 23 -0.11 -16.86 9.93
CA GLU A 23 -0.56 -15.75 10.78
C GLU A 23 0.27 -14.49 10.49
N PRO A 24 -0.35 -13.32 10.40
CA PRO A 24 0.36 -12.08 10.14
C PRO A 24 1.41 -11.82 11.22
N PHE A 25 2.57 -11.33 10.82
CA PHE A 25 3.67 -10.99 11.74
C PHE A 25 4.16 -9.56 11.49
N THR A 26 4.91 -9.02 12.45
CA THR A 26 5.39 -7.64 12.42
C THR A 26 6.91 -7.61 12.30
N VAL A 27 7.42 -6.68 11.47
CA VAL A 27 8.84 -6.38 11.31
C VAL A 27 9.08 -4.90 11.56
N LYS A 28 10.06 -4.55 12.41
CA LYS A 28 10.48 -3.17 12.60
C LYS A 28 11.23 -2.68 11.37
N VAL A 29 10.89 -1.48 10.87
CA VAL A 29 11.62 -0.86 9.77
C VAL A 29 13.01 -0.40 10.24
N TRP A 30 13.09 0.10 11.46
CA TRP A 30 14.33 0.60 12.06
C TRP A 30 14.61 -0.12 13.38
N PRO A 31 15.19 -1.34 13.37
CA PRO A 31 15.45 -2.09 14.61
C PRO A 31 16.46 -1.38 15.53
N ASP A 32 17.45 -0.70 14.95
CA ASP A 32 18.51 0.02 15.67
C ASP A 32 18.23 1.53 15.80
N GLY A 33 17.01 1.97 15.43
CA GLY A 33 16.60 3.36 15.36
C GLY A 33 16.83 4.00 13.99
N PRO A 34 15.97 4.97 13.61
CA PRO A 34 16.09 5.69 12.34
C PRO A 34 17.19 6.75 12.39
N ALA A 35 17.70 7.14 11.21
CA ALA A 35 18.66 8.27 11.11
C ALA A 35 18.03 9.62 11.48
N GLU A 36 16.74 9.80 11.24
CA GLU A 36 15.95 10.98 11.60
C GLU A 36 14.68 10.55 12.35
N ASP A 37 14.42 11.17 13.51
CA ASP A 37 13.18 11.00 14.28
C ASP A 37 12.11 12.00 13.82
N ASN A 38 10.83 11.68 14.00
CA ASN A 38 9.73 12.59 13.66
C ASN A 38 9.33 13.52 14.83
N GLY A 39 10.02 13.47 15.95
CA GLY A 39 9.80 14.33 17.12
C GLY A 39 8.45 14.12 17.84
N ILE A 40 7.66 13.09 17.50
CA ILE A 40 6.40 12.78 18.18
C ILE A 40 6.69 12.11 19.52
N THR A 41 6.39 12.80 20.62
CA THR A 41 6.54 12.30 21.99
C THR A 41 5.25 11.71 22.55
N SER A 42 4.10 12.07 21.97
CA SER A 42 2.79 11.56 22.38
C SER A 42 2.69 10.05 22.12
N GLU A 43 1.97 9.36 23.00
CA GLU A 43 1.72 7.94 22.87
C GLU A 43 0.93 7.61 21.59
N GLU A 44 1.35 6.57 20.88
CA GLU A 44 0.62 6.05 19.73
C GLU A 44 -0.74 5.48 20.19
N LYS A 45 -1.80 5.82 19.46
CA LYS A 45 -3.17 5.40 19.80
C LYS A 45 -3.85 4.77 18.60
N ILE A 46 -4.59 3.69 18.85
CA ILE A 46 -5.47 3.07 17.87
C ILE A 46 -6.91 3.42 18.23
N THR A 47 -7.63 4.08 17.34
CA THR A 47 -9.05 4.41 17.53
C THR A 47 -9.93 3.19 17.33
N LYS A 48 -11.22 3.28 17.75
CA LYS A 48 -12.21 2.21 17.54
C LYS A 48 -12.43 1.86 16.06
N GLU A 49 -12.22 2.83 15.17
CA GLU A 49 -12.31 2.65 13.72
C GLU A 49 -11.01 2.09 13.10
N GLY A 50 -10.04 1.69 13.92
CA GLY A 50 -8.76 1.13 13.48
C GLY A 50 -7.84 2.17 12.82
N ARG A 51 -7.89 3.43 13.26
CA ARG A 51 -6.96 4.47 12.82
C ARG A 51 -5.80 4.59 13.79
N VAL A 52 -4.58 4.68 13.27
CA VAL A 52 -3.38 4.95 14.07
C VAL A 52 -3.12 6.45 14.13
N LEU A 53 -3.00 6.98 15.32
CA LEU A 53 -2.64 8.36 15.63
C LEU A 53 -1.25 8.38 16.27
N ASN A 54 -0.52 9.46 16.06
CA ASN A 54 0.82 9.68 16.65
C ASN A 54 1.83 8.56 16.30
N ALA A 55 1.74 8.00 15.09
CA ALA A 55 2.70 6.98 14.67
C ALA A 55 4.12 7.55 14.70
N ARG A 56 4.93 7.05 15.63
CA ARG A 56 6.33 7.44 15.87
C ARG A 56 7.33 6.35 15.58
N THR A 57 6.85 5.12 15.36
CA THR A 57 7.64 3.97 14.96
C THR A 57 7.16 3.44 13.63
N ALA A 58 8.09 3.10 12.73
CA ALA A 58 7.76 2.46 11.47
C ALA A 58 7.80 0.94 11.60
N GLU A 59 6.73 0.27 11.16
CA GLU A 59 6.57 -1.18 11.23
C GLU A 59 5.89 -1.71 9.96
N LEU A 60 6.28 -2.92 9.55
CA LEU A 60 5.63 -3.69 8.52
C LEU A 60 4.73 -4.76 9.15
N PHE A 61 3.45 -4.78 8.78
CA PHE A 61 2.55 -5.87 9.09
C PHE A 61 2.44 -6.77 7.86
N VAL A 62 3.02 -7.96 7.94
CA VAL A 62 3.23 -8.87 6.81
C VAL A 62 2.13 -9.93 6.76
N TYR A 63 1.39 -9.97 5.66
CA TYR A 63 0.33 -10.93 5.34
C TYR A 63 0.80 -11.78 4.16
N LEU A 64 1.35 -12.95 4.44
CA LEU A 64 1.78 -13.87 3.39
C LEU A 64 0.61 -14.73 2.88
N PRO A 65 0.53 -15.02 1.58
CA PRO A 65 -0.46 -15.94 1.04
C PRO A 65 -0.19 -17.37 1.51
N ALA A 66 -1.20 -18.23 1.43
CA ALA A 66 -1.00 -19.65 1.56
C ALA A 66 0.01 -20.14 0.51
N ARG A 67 0.90 -21.05 0.90
CA ARG A 67 2.04 -21.47 0.07
C ARG A 67 1.63 -21.97 -1.31
N GLU A 68 0.55 -22.71 -1.37
CA GLU A 68 -0.01 -23.29 -2.61
C GLU A 68 -0.62 -22.26 -3.56
N LYS A 69 -0.93 -21.06 -3.07
CA LYS A 69 -1.47 -19.95 -3.87
C LYS A 69 -0.42 -18.90 -4.24
N ASN A 70 0.75 -18.97 -3.61
CA ASN A 70 1.75 -17.91 -3.71
C ASN A 70 2.20 -17.69 -5.16
N THR A 71 2.04 -16.46 -5.64
CA THR A 71 2.43 -16.03 -7.01
C THR A 71 3.84 -15.43 -7.06
N GLY A 72 4.48 -15.24 -5.91
CA GLY A 72 5.72 -14.51 -5.76
C GLY A 72 5.57 -12.98 -5.77
N ALA A 73 4.38 -12.44 -6.04
CA ALA A 73 4.16 -11.00 -6.02
C ALA A 73 3.96 -10.48 -4.60
N ALA A 74 4.40 -9.24 -4.35
CA ALA A 74 4.21 -8.53 -3.09
C ALA A 74 3.81 -7.07 -3.32
N VAL A 75 3.05 -6.51 -2.39
CA VAL A 75 2.65 -5.10 -2.39
C VAL A 75 2.88 -4.50 -1.01
N VAL A 76 3.74 -3.48 -0.94
CA VAL A 76 3.84 -2.59 0.23
C VAL A 76 2.67 -1.63 0.19
N ILE A 77 1.93 -1.49 1.29
CA ILE A 77 0.67 -0.75 1.36
C ILE A 77 0.85 0.46 2.27
N CYS A 78 0.60 1.65 1.74
CA CYS A 78 0.63 2.92 2.47
C CYS A 78 -0.81 3.40 2.70
N PRO A 79 -1.39 3.23 3.91
CA PRO A 79 -2.72 3.74 4.22
C PRO A 79 -2.78 5.27 4.19
N GLY A 80 -3.94 5.82 3.86
CA GLY A 80 -4.19 7.26 3.89
C GLY A 80 -4.49 7.79 5.29
N GLY A 81 -4.88 9.04 5.35
CA GLY A 81 -5.24 9.75 6.59
C GLY A 81 -4.65 11.14 6.69
N GLY A 82 -4.31 11.76 5.55
CA GLY A 82 -3.88 13.16 5.46
C GLY A 82 -2.55 13.45 6.14
N TYR A 83 -1.69 12.45 6.33
CA TYR A 83 -0.46 12.55 7.14
C TYR A 83 -0.67 12.94 8.63
N ALA A 84 -1.93 13.00 9.09
CA ALA A 84 -2.29 13.24 10.49
C ALA A 84 -2.60 11.94 11.25
N ARG A 85 -2.89 10.87 10.53
CA ARG A 85 -3.24 9.55 11.02
C ARG A 85 -3.09 8.51 9.90
N GLN A 86 -3.36 7.24 10.20
CA GLN A 86 -3.41 6.18 9.19
C GLN A 86 -4.71 5.37 9.30
N ALA A 87 -5.36 5.14 8.15
CA ALA A 87 -6.62 4.40 8.04
C ALA A 87 -6.34 2.89 7.91
N MET A 88 -5.72 2.28 8.94
CA MET A 88 -5.17 0.93 8.89
C MET A 88 -6.18 -0.15 8.56
N GLN A 89 -7.47 0.01 8.92
CA GLN A 89 -8.44 -1.06 8.76
C GLN A 89 -8.83 -1.26 7.29
N HIS A 90 -9.43 -0.26 6.65
CA HIS A 90 -10.03 -0.42 5.31
C HIS A 90 -9.07 -0.12 4.15
N GLU A 91 -7.96 0.54 4.41
CA GLU A 91 -6.91 0.84 3.42
C GLU A 91 -5.63 0.00 3.66
N GLY A 92 -5.54 -0.69 4.78
CA GLY A 92 -4.44 -1.57 5.15
C GLY A 92 -4.88 -3.03 5.26
N VAL A 93 -5.45 -3.41 6.43
CA VAL A 93 -5.74 -4.81 6.79
C VAL A 93 -6.66 -5.50 5.79
N LEU A 94 -7.78 -4.87 5.39
CA LEU A 94 -8.71 -5.48 4.45
C LEU A 94 -8.06 -5.65 3.07
N PHE A 95 -7.25 -4.69 2.63
CA PHE A 95 -6.55 -4.78 1.36
C PHE A 95 -5.43 -5.84 1.39
N ALA A 96 -4.63 -5.89 2.46
CA ALA A 96 -3.59 -6.91 2.62
C ALA A 96 -4.16 -8.34 2.62
N ARG A 97 -5.29 -8.56 3.29
CA ARG A 97 -6.00 -9.84 3.27
C ARG A 97 -6.52 -10.19 1.88
N MET A 98 -7.15 -9.23 1.19
CA MET A 98 -7.61 -9.43 -0.19
C MET A 98 -6.46 -9.83 -1.12
N LEU A 99 -5.30 -9.23 -0.97
CA LEU A 99 -4.09 -9.59 -1.72
C LEU A 99 -3.63 -11.02 -1.38
N ALA A 100 -3.51 -11.34 -0.08
CA ALA A 100 -3.05 -12.66 0.37
C ALA A 100 -3.99 -13.81 -0.08
N GLU A 101 -5.30 -13.60 -0.08
CA GLU A 101 -6.29 -14.55 -0.61
C GLU A 101 -6.10 -14.84 -2.12
N LYS A 102 -5.56 -13.88 -2.85
CA LYS A 102 -5.24 -13.97 -4.29
C LYS A 102 -3.79 -14.36 -4.59
N GLY A 103 -3.03 -14.76 -3.56
CA GLY A 103 -1.65 -15.25 -3.72
C GLY A 103 -0.60 -14.14 -3.79
N VAL A 104 -0.92 -12.92 -3.39
CA VAL A 104 -0.01 -11.78 -3.35
C VAL A 104 0.30 -11.43 -1.90
N ALA A 105 1.57 -11.30 -1.52
CA ALA A 105 1.92 -10.83 -0.18
C ALA A 105 1.48 -9.38 0.02
N GLY A 106 0.63 -9.13 1.02
CA GLY A 106 0.20 -7.79 1.42
C GLY A 106 1.02 -7.32 2.63
N ILE A 107 1.76 -6.22 2.50
CA ILE A 107 2.67 -5.75 3.53
C ILE A 107 2.32 -4.30 3.88
N ILE A 108 1.65 -4.11 5.02
CA ILE A 108 1.20 -2.78 5.42
C ILE A 108 2.37 -2.05 6.07
N LEU A 109 2.71 -0.89 5.54
CA LEU A 109 3.65 0.02 6.15
C LEU A 109 2.91 0.98 7.08
N LYS A 110 3.06 0.79 8.39
CA LYS A 110 2.76 1.82 9.38
C LYS A 110 3.94 2.82 9.36
N TYR A 111 3.89 3.81 8.48
CA TYR A 111 4.93 4.81 8.38
C TYR A 111 4.82 5.84 9.51
N ARG A 112 5.94 6.42 9.93
CA ARG A 112 5.94 7.52 10.90
C ARG A 112 5.25 8.75 10.30
N LEU A 113 4.39 9.39 11.07
CA LEU A 113 3.77 10.65 10.66
C LEU A 113 4.82 11.74 10.58
N PRO A 114 4.73 12.67 9.61
CA PRO A 114 5.79 13.64 9.35
C PRO A 114 6.06 14.61 10.50
N ASN A 115 5.03 15.16 11.14
CA ASN A 115 5.18 16.14 12.22
C ASN A 115 6.23 17.23 11.88
N SER A 116 6.12 17.85 10.71
CA SER A 116 7.07 18.81 10.11
C SER A 116 8.42 18.22 9.61
N HIS A 117 8.68 16.93 9.83
CA HIS A 117 9.83 16.20 9.27
C HIS A 117 9.40 15.52 7.97
N HIS A 118 9.27 16.31 6.91
CA HIS A 118 8.66 15.88 5.63
C HIS A 118 9.37 14.70 4.94
N ALA A 119 10.67 14.49 5.21
CA ALA A 119 11.44 13.39 4.62
C ALA A 119 11.19 12.03 5.31
N VAL A 120 10.71 12.04 6.57
CA VAL A 120 10.57 10.83 7.39
C VAL A 120 9.65 9.78 6.78
N PRO A 121 8.45 10.09 6.28
CA PRO A 121 7.60 9.07 5.66
C PRO A 121 8.24 8.41 4.42
N LEU A 122 8.94 9.21 3.61
CA LEU A 122 9.62 8.69 2.41
C LEU A 122 10.76 7.75 2.80
N ALA A 123 11.56 8.09 3.82
CA ALA A 123 12.62 7.22 4.32
C ALA A 123 12.07 5.86 4.79
N ASP A 124 10.93 5.86 5.48
CA ASP A 124 10.26 4.62 5.90
C ASP A 124 9.79 3.79 4.70
N ALA A 125 9.23 4.42 3.68
CA ALA A 125 8.79 3.74 2.47
C ALA A 125 9.97 3.16 1.67
N GLN A 126 11.07 3.89 1.54
CA GLN A 126 12.30 3.41 0.90
C GLN A 126 12.87 2.19 1.62
N GLU A 127 13.00 2.27 2.95
CA GLU A 127 13.54 1.17 3.73
C GLU A 127 12.62 -0.05 3.72
N SER A 128 11.30 0.15 3.74
CA SER A 128 10.35 -0.95 3.63
C SER A 128 10.53 -1.76 2.34
N MET A 129 10.80 -1.11 1.22
CA MET A 129 11.08 -1.80 -0.04
C MET A 129 12.38 -2.63 0.02
N ARG A 130 13.43 -2.08 0.66
CA ARG A 130 14.69 -2.80 0.86
C ARG A 130 14.51 -4.02 1.76
N ILE A 131 13.78 -3.87 2.88
CA ILE A 131 13.47 -4.98 3.80
C ILE A 131 12.69 -6.08 3.08
N VAL A 132 11.67 -5.76 2.29
CA VAL A 132 10.88 -6.74 1.55
C VAL A 132 11.76 -7.51 0.57
N ARG A 133 12.63 -6.84 -0.17
CA ARG A 133 13.57 -7.51 -1.09
C ARG A 133 14.63 -8.32 -0.39
N ALA A 134 15.16 -7.85 0.74
CA ALA A 134 16.14 -8.59 1.54
C ALA A 134 15.56 -9.90 2.10
N ASN A 135 14.26 -9.91 2.43
CA ASN A 135 13.58 -11.09 2.95
C ASN A 135 12.80 -11.89 1.87
N ALA A 136 13.00 -11.56 0.59
CA ALA A 136 12.20 -12.13 -0.50
C ALA A 136 12.22 -13.65 -0.54
N ALA A 137 13.41 -14.27 -0.35
CA ALA A 137 13.57 -15.72 -0.34
C ALA A 137 12.77 -16.38 0.79
N ASP A 138 12.87 -15.86 2.01
CA ASP A 138 12.23 -16.40 3.20
C ASP A 138 10.69 -16.23 3.14
N TRP A 139 10.23 -15.16 2.51
CA TRP A 139 8.79 -14.85 2.37
C TRP A 139 8.18 -15.42 1.08
N GLY A 140 8.98 -16.11 0.25
CA GLY A 140 8.52 -16.65 -1.03
C GLY A 140 8.14 -15.58 -2.04
N ILE A 141 8.83 -14.43 -2.03
CA ILE A 141 8.60 -13.29 -2.91
C ILE A 141 9.65 -13.29 -4.03
N ASP A 142 9.21 -12.96 -5.24
CA ASP A 142 10.09 -12.63 -6.36
C ASP A 142 10.53 -11.15 -6.19
N PRO A 143 11.81 -10.84 -5.99
CA PRO A 143 12.27 -9.47 -5.79
C PRO A 143 12.01 -8.54 -6.98
N GLY A 144 11.73 -9.06 -8.16
CA GLY A 144 11.30 -8.32 -9.35
C GLY A 144 9.78 -8.12 -9.47
N LYS A 145 9.00 -8.51 -8.44
CA LYS A 145 7.53 -8.35 -8.40
C LYS A 145 7.05 -7.68 -7.12
N VAL A 146 7.80 -6.69 -6.63
CA VAL A 146 7.47 -5.94 -5.42
C VAL A 146 6.94 -4.57 -5.80
N GLY A 147 5.63 -4.38 -5.70
CA GLY A 147 4.96 -3.09 -5.93
C GLY A 147 4.68 -2.32 -4.66
N ILE A 148 4.15 -1.11 -4.85
CA ILE A 148 3.64 -0.28 -3.77
C ILE A 148 2.20 0.12 -4.07
N ALA A 149 1.35 0.11 -3.04
CA ALA A 149 0.00 0.65 -3.11
C ALA A 149 -0.15 1.80 -2.12
N GLY A 150 -0.91 2.82 -2.50
CA GLY A 150 -1.19 3.91 -1.59
C GLY A 150 -2.58 4.50 -1.78
N PHE A 151 -3.17 4.89 -0.65
CA PHE A 151 -4.51 5.46 -0.57
C PHE A 151 -4.43 6.92 -0.12
N SER A 152 -5.07 7.86 -0.81
CA SER A 152 -5.13 9.27 -0.39
C SER A 152 -3.71 9.86 -0.15
N ALA A 153 -3.41 10.33 1.06
CA ALA A 153 -2.07 10.76 1.46
C ALA A 153 -1.04 9.63 1.41
N GLY A 154 -1.43 8.37 1.64
CA GLY A 154 -0.59 7.19 1.39
C GLY A 154 -0.31 6.99 -0.10
N GLY A 155 -1.24 7.39 -0.97
CA GLY A 155 -1.04 7.47 -2.42
C GLY A 155 -0.01 8.52 -2.81
N HIS A 156 0.02 9.63 -2.07
CA HIS A 156 1.11 10.62 -2.20
C HIS A 156 2.45 9.99 -1.82
N LEU A 157 2.54 9.33 -0.66
CA LEU A 157 3.76 8.66 -0.23
C LEU A 157 4.24 7.60 -1.25
N ALA A 158 3.31 6.78 -1.76
CA ALA A 158 3.63 5.77 -2.75
C ALA A 158 4.13 6.38 -4.07
N SER A 159 3.49 7.44 -4.56
CA SER A 159 3.93 8.14 -5.77
C SER A 159 5.23 8.94 -5.55
N THR A 160 5.44 9.50 -4.36
CA THR A 160 6.73 10.13 -4.00
C THR A 160 7.86 9.09 -4.03
N LEU A 161 7.64 7.90 -3.46
CA LEU A 161 8.63 6.82 -3.60
C LEU A 161 8.89 6.49 -5.07
N GLY A 162 7.84 6.31 -5.89
CA GLY A 162 7.99 5.94 -7.30
C GLY A 162 8.69 6.99 -8.17
N THR A 163 8.73 8.24 -7.75
CA THR A 163 9.36 9.34 -8.49
C THR A 163 10.70 9.79 -7.91
N HIS A 164 11.02 9.44 -6.65
CA HIS A 164 12.22 9.88 -5.93
C HIS A 164 13.09 8.72 -5.41
N CYS A 165 12.86 7.49 -5.87
CA CYS A 165 13.67 6.35 -5.47
C CYS A 165 14.92 6.17 -6.29
N ASP A 166 15.91 5.53 -5.67
CA ASP A 166 17.03 4.91 -6.37
C ASP A 166 16.67 3.47 -6.80
N SER A 167 17.59 2.80 -7.48
CA SER A 167 17.40 1.42 -7.96
C SER A 167 17.19 0.40 -6.84
N THR A 168 17.60 0.68 -5.60
CA THR A 168 17.51 -0.25 -4.47
C THR A 168 16.13 -0.30 -3.85
N CYS A 169 15.37 0.79 -3.95
CA CYS A 169 14.04 0.92 -3.36
C CYS A 169 12.92 1.17 -4.38
N ARG A 170 13.25 1.20 -5.70
CA ARG A 170 12.25 1.44 -6.75
C ARG A 170 11.19 0.33 -6.76
N PRO A 171 9.88 0.67 -6.68
CA PRO A 171 8.82 -0.32 -6.86
C PRO A 171 8.78 -0.84 -8.31
N ASP A 172 8.36 -2.10 -8.51
CA ASP A 172 8.18 -2.65 -9.86
C ASP A 172 6.87 -2.19 -10.50
N PHE A 173 5.89 -1.77 -9.69
CA PHE A 173 4.63 -1.16 -10.11
C PHE A 173 3.99 -0.36 -8.97
N MET A 174 3.03 0.52 -9.31
CA MET A 174 2.27 1.31 -8.33
C MET A 174 0.76 1.11 -8.50
N LEU A 175 0.04 1.00 -7.37
CA LEU A 175 -1.42 0.98 -7.29
C LEU A 175 -1.87 2.21 -6.48
N LEU A 176 -2.45 3.20 -7.12
CA LEU A 176 -2.78 4.49 -6.51
C LEU A 176 -4.31 4.66 -6.43
N PHE A 177 -4.82 4.71 -5.21
CA PHE A 177 -6.24 4.83 -4.91
C PHE A 177 -6.55 6.26 -4.47
N TYR A 178 -7.37 6.98 -5.25
CA TYR A 178 -7.72 8.39 -5.01
C TYR A 178 -6.55 9.22 -4.42
N PRO A 179 -5.36 9.13 -5.06
CA PRO A 179 -4.13 9.63 -4.45
C PRO A 179 -4.10 11.16 -4.39
N VAL A 180 -3.58 11.71 -3.30
CA VAL A 180 -2.95 13.02 -3.38
C VAL A 180 -1.70 12.85 -4.23
N VAL A 181 -1.41 13.78 -5.12
CA VAL A 181 -0.25 13.76 -6.04
C VAL A 181 0.49 15.08 -5.99
N THR A 182 -0.24 16.18 -6.26
CA THR A 182 0.34 17.52 -6.26
C THR A 182 0.29 18.17 -4.87
N MET A 183 1.27 19.00 -4.56
CA MET A 183 1.23 19.95 -3.43
C MET A 183 0.83 21.37 -3.89
N GLY A 184 0.54 21.53 -5.20
CA GLY A 184 0.11 22.79 -5.82
C GLY A 184 -1.37 23.09 -5.65
N THR A 185 -1.99 23.64 -6.70
CA THR A 185 -3.35 24.22 -6.69
C THR A 185 -4.45 23.20 -6.34
N TYR A 186 -4.34 21.96 -6.83
CA TYR A 186 -5.34 20.91 -6.61
C TYR A 186 -5.05 20.01 -5.41
N THR A 187 -4.07 20.38 -4.58
CA THR A 187 -3.67 19.56 -3.44
C THR A 187 -4.81 19.37 -2.43
N HIS A 188 -4.79 18.24 -1.74
CA HIS A 188 -5.50 18.13 -0.47
C HIS A 188 -4.75 18.95 0.59
N LYS A 189 -5.28 20.12 0.90
CA LYS A 189 -4.62 21.10 1.78
C LYS A 189 -4.16 20.49 3.11
N GLY A 190 -5.00 19.66 3.75
CA GLY A 190 -4.64 19.00 5.00
C GLY A 190 -3.40 18.10 4.86
N SER A 191 -3.26 17.37 3.75
CA SER A 191 -2.06 16.55 3.52
C SER A 191 -0.81 17.38 3.35
N ARG A 192 -0.89 18.50 2.60
CA ARG A 192 0.23 19.43 2.45
C ARG A 192 0.62 20.06 3.78
N ASP A 193 -0.36 20.55 4.52
CA ASP A 193 -0.12 21.24 5.78
C ASP A 193 0.52 20.29 6.81
N ASN A 194 0.09 19.02 6.87
CA ASN A 194 0.65 18.03 7.77
C ASN A 194 2.03 17.51 7.33
N LEU A 195 2.27 17.36 6.02
CA LEU A 195 3.55 16.91 5.51
C LEU A 195 4.63 17.96 5.67
N LEU A 196 4.35 19.19 5.22
CA LEU A 196 5.33 20.27 5.14
C LEU A 196 5.40 21.14 6.40
N GLY A 197 4.41 21.03 7.30
CA GLY A 197 4.36 21.79 8.55
C GLY A 197 4.47 23.29 8.34
N ASP A 198 5.38 23.93 9.06
CA ASP A 198 5.62 25.38 8.97
C ASP A 198 6.15 25.81 7.59
N GLN A 199 6.69 24.88 6.81
CA GLN A 199 7.20 25.11 5.46
C GLN A 199 6.15 24.87 4.35
N LYS A 200 4.89 24.73 4.68
CA LYS A 200 3.80 24.43 3.73
C LYS A 200 3.63 25.43 2.58
N ASN A 201 4.17 26.62 2.69
CA ASN A 201 4.17 27.65 1.66
C ASN A 201 5.53 27.80 0.97
N ASN A 202 6.52 26.98 1.31
CA ASN A 202 7.82 26.97 0.66
C ASN A 202 7.68 26.42 -0.78
N PRO A 203 7.94 27.25 -1.82
CA PRO A 203 7.74 26.85 -3.21
C PRO A 203 8.63 25.67 -3.63
N ASP A 204 9.83 25.57 -3.07
CA ASP A 204 10.76 24.48 -3.41
C ASP A 204 10.25 23.13 -2.86
N LEU A 205 9.70 23.12 -1.64
CA LEU A 205 9.09 21.92 -1.09
C LEU A 205 7.76 21.56 -1.77
N ILE A 206 6.96 22.56 -2.13
CA ILE A 206 5.75 22.34 -2.93
C ILE A 206 6.14 21.68 -4.27
N ALA A 207 7.16 22.18 -4.94
CA ALA A 207 7.65 21.60 -6.19
C ALA A 207 8.23 20.20 -5.96
N LEU A 208 9.06 20.01 -4.93
CA LEU A 208 9.69 18.72 -4.60
C LEU A 208 8.67 17.61 -4.36
N TYR A 209 7.55 17.93 -3.69
CA TYR A 209 6.50 16.97 -3.33
C TYR A 209 5.30 17.00 -4.28
N SER A 210 5.36 17.72 -5.39
CA SER A 210 4.40 17.62 -6.49
C SER A 210 4.87 16.55 -7.47
N ASN A 211 4.43 15.31 -7.24
CA ASN A 211 5.00 14.11 -7.89
C ASN A 211 4.81 14.10 -9.40
N GLU A 212 3.81 14.78 -9.95
CA GLU A 212 3.61 14.96 -11.38
C GLU A 212 4.79 15.68 -12.05
N LEU A 213 5.53 16.51 -11.30
CA LEU A 213 6.70 17.24 -11.82
C LEU A 213 7.96 16.36 -11.89
N HIS A 214 7.97 15.20 -11.25
CA HIS A 214 9.11 14.31 -11.12
C HIS A 214 8.94 12.99 -11.89
N VAL A 215 7.89 12.86 -12.68
CA VAL A 215 7.69 11.70 -13.55
C VAL A 215 8.80 11.63 -14.59
N SER A 216 9.43 10.49 -14.71
CA SER A 216 10.47 10.17 -15.68
C SER A 216 10.20 8.82 -16.34
N GLU A 217 10.99 8.45 -17.34
CA GLU A 217 10.92 7.13 -17.98
C GLU A 217 11.16 5.97 -16.98
N ASN A 218 11.83 6.27 -15.86
CA ASN A 218 12.08 5.30 -14.79
C ASN A 218 10.93 5.19 -13.79
N THR A 219 9.90 6.03 -13.88
CA THR A 219 8.71 5.93 -13.02
C THR A 219 8.02 4.58 -13.25
N PRO A 220 7.64 3.84 -12.18
CA PRO A 220 7.04 2.51 -12.33
C PRO A 220 5.71 2.54 -13.08
N PRO A 221 5.34 1.45 -13.80
CA PRO A 221 3.99 1.26 -14.31
C PRO A 221 2.95 1.50 -13.23
N THR A 222 1.88 2.26 -13.53
CA THR A 222 0.94 2.74 -12.52
C THR A 222 -0.52 2.52 -12.90
N LEU A 223 -1.30 2.03 -11.93
CA LEU A 223 -2.76 1.98 -11.99
C LEU A 223 -3.34 3.04 -11.05
N PHE A 224 -4.22 3.89 -11.58
CA PHE A 224 -5.01 4.85 -10.79
C PHE A 224 -6.47 4.40 -10.69
N LEU A 225 -7.03 4.46 -9.48
CA LEU A 225 -8.43 4.14 -9.18
C LEU A 225 -9.01 5.26 -8.30
N LEU A 226 -10.01 5.98 -8.78
CA LEU A 226 -10.57 7.15 -8.09
C LEU A 226 -12.04 7.36 -8.45
N SER A 227 -12.71 8.28 -7.74
CA SER A 227 -14.09 8.70 -8.02
C SER A 227 -14.13 10.11 -8.59
N ASP A 228 -15.04 10.35 -9.55
CA ASP A 228 -15.20 11.66 -10.20
C ASP A 228 -15.74 12.72 -9.23
N ASP A 229 -16.59 12.31 -8.31
CA ASP A 229 -17.23 13.15 -7.29
C ASP A 229 -16.39 13.39 -6.03
N ASP A 230 -15.09 13.03 -6.04
CA ASP A 230 -14.18 13.25 -4.90
C ASP A 230 -13.90 14.74 -4.66
N LYS A 231 -14.51 15.28 -3.59
CA LYS A 231 -14.35 16.68 -3.17
C LYS A 231 -13.17 16.92 -2.24
N SER A 232 -12.58 15.86 -1.68
CA SER A 232 -11.43 15.95 -0.77
C SER A 232 -10.12 15.97 -1.52
N VAL A 233 -9.96 15.04 -2.47
CA VAL A 233 -8.81 14.96 -3.37
C VAL A 233 -9.34 14.97 -4.80
N PRO A 234 -9.42 16.15 -5.44
CA PRO A 234 -9.99 16.26 -6.78
C PRO A 234 -9.31 15.34 -7.79
N PRO A 235 -10.05 14.74 -8.75
CA PRO A 235 -9.52 13.90 -9.81
C PRO A 235 -8.33 14.50 -10.56
N ALA A 236 -8.22 15.81 -10.59
CA ALA A 236 -7.11 16.55 -11.18
C ALA A 236 -5.73 16.09 -10.67
N ASN A 237 -5.62 15.62 -9.40
CA ASN A 237 -4.39 15.04 -8.88
C ASN A 237 -3.90 13.87 -9.74
N SER A 238 -4.77 12.88 -9.94
CA SER A 238 -4.47 11.68 -10.73
C SER A 238 -4.31 12.01 -12.22
N ILE A 239 -5.16 12.88 -12.76
CA ILE A 239 -5.18 13.26 -14.18
C ILE A 239 -3.84 13.92 -14.58
N GLN A 240 -3.32 14.85 -13.76
CA GLN A 240 -2.05 15.52 -14.03
C GLN A 240 -0.90 14.52 -14.12
N MET A 241 -0.74 13.66 -13.11
CA MET A 241 0.35 12.66 -13.13
C MET A 241 0.18 11.66 -14.28
N TYR A 242 -1.04 11.17 -14.49
CA TYR A 242 -1.34 10.27 -15.61
C TYR A 242 -0.96 10.86 -16.95
N SER A 243 -1.29 12.14 -17.20
CA SER A 243 -0.96 12.83 -18.46
C SER A 243 0.55 12.89 -18.69
N VAL A 244 1.32 13.29 -17.65
CA VAL A 244 2.79 13.32 -17.75
C VAL A 244 3.37 11.92 -17.94
N MET A 245 2.83 10.90 -17.26
CA MET A 245 3.25 9.51 -17.48
C MET A 245 3.03 9.07 -18.93
N LYS A 246 1.91 9.45 -19.55
CA LYS A 246 1.66 9.15 -20.98
C LYS A 246 2.64 9.85 -21.90
N GLU A 247 2.96 11.11 -21.62
CA GLU A 247 3.95 11.90 -22.39
C GLU A 247 5.35 11.28 -22.29
N LYS A 248 5.72 10.72 -21.11
CA LYS A 248 7.00 10.05 -20.86
C LYS A 248 7.03 8.59 -21.32
N GLY A 249 5.94 8.06 -21.90
CA GLY A 249 5.86 6.66 -22.34
C GLY A 249 5.77 5.63 -21.20
N VAL A 250 5.51 6.07 -19.97
CA VAL A 250 5.35 5.17 -18.82
C VAL A 250 4.02 4.42 -18.91
N PRO A 251 4.01 3.08 -18.84
CA PRO A 251 2.77 2.30 -18.84
C PRO A 251 1.86 2.70 -17.69
N SER A 252 0.67 3.22 -18.00
CA SER A 252 -0.28 3.66 -17.00
C SER A 252 -1.73 3.41 -17.44
N SER A 253 -2.60 3.13 -16.48
CA SER A 253 -4.04 3.01 -16.66
C SER A 253 -4.77 3.77 -15.57
N MET A 254 -5.93 4.34 -15.90
CA MET A 254 -6.75 5.06 -14.93
C MET A 254 -8.21 4.71 -15.11
N TYR A 255 -8.88 4.43 -13.98
CA TYR A 255 -10.31 4.21 -13.92
C TYR A 255 -10.93 5.23 -12.97
N ILE A 256 -11.86 6.01 -13.49
CA ILE A 256 -12.60 7.03 -12.76
C ILE A 256 -14.04 6.52 -12.62
N PHE A 257 -14.47 6.23 -11.39
CA PHE A 257 -15.83 5.81 -11.10
C PHE A 257 -16.73 7.03 -10.99
N PRO A 258 -17.97 7.00 -11.53
CA PRO A 258 -18.86 8.16 -11.53
C PRO A 258 -19.13 8.77 -10.15
N GLU A 259 -19.15 7.91 -9.12
CA GLU A 259 -19.46 8.28 -7.73
C GLU A 259 -18.68 7.45 -6.73
N GLY A 260 -18.69 7.84 -5.45
CA GLY A 260 -18.05 7.13 -4.35
C GLY A 260 -17.31 8.06 -3.40
N GLY A 261 -17.08 9.29 -3.81
CA GLY A 261 -16.36 10.29 -3.03
C GLY A 261 -14.95 9.83 -2.68
N HIS A 262 -14.50 10.17 -1.48
CA HIS A 262 -13.15 9.91 -1.00
C HIS A 262 -13.08 8.82 0.07
N GLY A 263 -12.01 8.01 0.06
CA GLY A 263 -11.67 7.13 1.19
C GLY A 263 -12.50 5.85 1.27
N TRP A 264 -12.99 5.35 0.13
CA TRP A 264 -13.76 4.10 0.11
C TRP A 264 -12.91 2.86 0.41
N GLY A 265 -11.63 2.79 -0.01
CA GLY A 265 -10.74 1.66 0.26
C GLY A 265 -11.39 0.30 -0.03
N CYS A 266 -11.27 -0.61 0.92
CA CYS A 266 -11.91 -1.93 0.84
C CYS A 266 -13.25 -1.98 1.61
N ARG A 267 -14.05 -0.92 1.55
CA ARG A 267 -15.37 -0.89 2.20
C ARG A 267 -16.45 -1.49 1.28
N PRO A 268 -17.20 -2.49 1.74
CA PRO A 268 -18.29 -3.08 0.95
C PRO A 268 -19.42 -2.09 0.60
N THR A 269 -19.45 -0.92 1.27
CA THR A 269 -20.43 0.15 1.00
C THR A 269 -20.10 0.98 -0.24
N PHE A 270 -18.95 0.79 -0.86
CA PHE A 270 -18.59 1.45 -2.11
C PHE A 270 -19.38 0.81 -3.27
N SER A 271 -20.08 1.63 -4.06
CA SER A 271 -20.94 1.15 -5.15
C SER A 271 -20.22 0.26 -6.17
N TYR A 272 -18.92 0.43 -6.33
CA TYR A 272 -18.09 -0.35 -7.27
C TYR A 272 -17.16 -1.34 -6.57
N TYR A 273 -17.50 -1.77 -5.34
CA TYR A 273 -16.69 -2.69 -4.53
C TYR A 273 -16.38 -4.00 -5.26
N ASP A 274 -17.31 -4.55 -6.01
CA ASP A 274 -17.11 -5.80 -6.77
C ASP A 274 -16.42 -5.56 -8.12
N THR A 275 -16.31 -4.31 -8.57
CA THR A 275 -15.77 -3.95 -9.88
C THR A 275 -14.28 -3.61 -9.83
N TRP A 276 -13.87 -2.73 -8.91
CA TRP A 276 -12.49 -2.25 -8.90
C TRP A 276 -11.43 -3.34 -8.67
N PRO A 277 -11.68 -4.38 -7.85
CA PRO A 277 -10.67 -5.44 -7.69
C PRO A 277 -10.43 -6.21 -8.99
N ALA A 278 -11.50 -6.50 -9.76
CA ALA A 278 -11.37 -7.18 -11.04
C ALA A 278 -10.53 -6.38 -12.05
N LEU A 279 -10.69 -5.04 -12.07
CA LEU A 279 -9.88 -4.15 -12.91
C LEU A 279 -8.40 -4.19 -12.48
N MET A 280 -8.14 -4.13 -11.19
CA MET A 280 -6.78 -4.21 -10.61
C MET A 280 -6.11 -5.56 -10.95
N TRP A 281 -6.81 -6.69 -10.74
CA TRP A 281 -6.28 -8.02 -11.03
C TRP A 281 -5.93 -8.17 -12.51
N ARG A 282 -6.83 -7.74 -13.41
CA ARG A 282 -6.58 -7.77 -14.86
C ARG A 282 -5.38 -6.90 -15.24
N TRP A 283 -5.24 -5.73 -14.61
CA TRP A 283 -4.10 -4.86 -14.87
C TRP A 283 -2.79 -5.52 -14.42
N LEU A 284 -2.72 -6.08 -13.20
CA LEU A 284 -1.55 -6.80 -12.69
C LEU A 284 -1.16 -7.99 -13.58
N GLN A 285 -2.15 -8.73 -14.11
CA GLN A 285 -1.91 -9.79 -15.08
C GLN A 285 -1.30 -9.24 -16.38
N LYS A 286 -1.81 -8.13 -16.89
CA LYS A 286 -1.31 -7.49 -18.11
C LYS A 286 0.13 -6.96 -17.93
N GLN A 287 0.51 -6.56 -16.72
CA GLN A 287 1.87 -6.15 -16.39
C GLN A 287 2.81 -7.35 -16.14
N GLY A 288 2.36 -8.59 -16.23
CA GLY A 288 3.16 -9.78 -15.96
C GLY A 288 3.47 -10.01 -14.47
N VAL A 289 2.86 -9.25 -13.59
CA VAL A 289 3.00 -9.42 -12.13
C VAL A 289 2.31 -10.70 -11.67
N LEU A 290 1.13 -10.96 -12.21
CA LEU A 290 0.34 -12.15 -11.92
C LEU A 290 0.22 -13.06 -13.14
N PRO A 291 0.05 -14.40 -12.95
CA PRO A 291 -0.20 -15.30 -14.05
C PRO A 291 -1.52 -14.94 -14.75
N LEU A 292 -1.55 -15.10 -16.08
CA LEU A 292 -2.79 -15.00 -16.83
C LEU A 292 -3.72 -16.14 -16.40
N ASN A 293 -4.98 -15.86 -16.14
CA ASN A 293 -5.96 -16.91 -15.98
C ASN A 293 -6.00 -17.73 -17.29
N LYS A 294 -5.67 -19.01 -17.21
CA LYS A 294 -6.00 -19.94 -18.29
C LYS A 294 -7.53 -20.01 -18.29
N GLY A 295 -8.18 -19.41 -19.31
CA GLY A 295 -9.60 -19.48 -19.55
C GLY A 295 -10.13 -20.89 -19.61
#